data_4ccb38bd664a1cd22b6138261aa201bc
#
_entry.id   4ccb38bd664a1cd22b6138261aa201bc
#
_cell.length_a   1.000
_cell.length_b   1.000
_cell.length_c   1.000
_cell.angle_alpha   90.00
_cell.angle_beta   90.00
_cell.angle_gamma   90.00
#
_symmetry.space_group_name_H-M   'P 1'
#
loop_
_entity.id
_entity.type
_entity.pdbx_description
1 polymer ?
#
loop_
_entity_poly.entity_id
_entity_poly.type
_entity_poly.pdbx_seq_one_letter_code
_entity_poly.pdbx_strand_id
1 'polypeptide(L)'
;CIRDRVCIDLSSPYRRLVRKWFPRAKIVADRFHAVRLVYQHCVQMMRAIAPEIRNKRGTLAALRKAPEKLTPEQTSRRDQLFNTYPAIKAIYEQMHLLRRLMKHKKQNKQQCKRHAKALLEHIHRLKHSGLAPLQTLARSLKQWIEPIALMWRFSKNNAITEGFHRKMKLIQRRAYGFRNFNNYRLRVVALCG
;
A
#
# COMPACT_ATOMS: atom_id res chain seq x y z
N CYS A 1 12.75 7.19 -25.42
CA CYS A 1 11.52 6.69 -24.82
C CYS A 1 11.04 7.68 -23.77
N ILE A 2 9.97 8.40 -24.06
CA ILE A 2 9.41 9.38 -23.12
C ILE A 2 8.58 8.60 -22.09
N ARG A 3 9.12 8.47 -20.87
CA ARG A 3 8.37 7.87 -19.76
C ARG A 3 7.48 8.95 -19.12
N ASP A 4 6.24 9.05 -19.59
CA ASP A 4 5.28 10.02 -19.07
C ASP A 4 4.86 9.76 -17.62
N ARG A 5 5.07 8.53 -17.14
CA ARG A 5 4.61 8.06 -15.84
C ARG A 5 5.56 7.03 -15.24
N VAL A 6 5.85 7.19 -13.96
CA VAL A 6 6.66 6.24 -13.18
C VAL A 6 5.83 5.80 -11.98
N CYS A 7 5.57 4.50 -11.87
CA CYS A 7 4.93 3.91 -10.70
C CYS A 7 6.00 3.55 -9.67
N ILE A 8 5.84 4.02 -8.45
CA ILE A 8 6.78 3.75 -7.36
C ILE A 8 6.06 3.37 -6.08
N ASP A 9 6.76 2.66 -5.23
CA ASP A 9 6.38 2.46 -3.83
C ASP A 9 6.34 3.82 -3.12
N LEU A 10 5.67 3.89 -1.98
CA LEU A 10 5.61 5.11 -1.16
C LEU A 10 6.97 5.36 -0.47
N SER A 11 8.01 5.55 -1.29
CA SER A 11 9.41 5.71 -0.88
C SER A 11 9.94 7.09 -1.28
N SER A 12 10.32 7.90 -0.30
CA SER A 12 10.88 9.23 -0.53
C SER A 12 12.20 9.22 -1.31
N PRO A 13 13.13 8.26 -1.11
CA PRO A 13 14.32 8.15 -1.94
C PRO A 13 13.99 7.91 -3.42
N TYR A 14 13.07 6.99 -3.74
CA TYR A 14 12.66 6.76 -5.13
C TYR A 14 11.97 7.97 -5.73
N ARG A 15 11.15 8.69 -4.94
CA ARG A 15 10.53 9.94 -5.40
C ARG A 15 11.57 10.99 -5.79
N ARG A 16 12.66 11.14 -5.01
CA ARG A 16 13.77 12.05 -5.34
C ARG A 16 14.50 11.62 -6.61
N LEU A 17 14.80 10.32 -6.77
CA LEU A 17 15.44 9.79 -7.98
C LEU A 17 14.58 10.04 -9.23
N VAL A 18 13.28 9.76 -9.17
CA VAL A 18 12.38 10.00 -10.30
C VAL A 18 12.33 11.48 -10.65
N ARG A 19 12.23 12.38 -9.68
CA ARG A 19 12.23 13.83 -9.94
C ARG A 19 13.54 14.32 -10.55
N LYS A 20 14.68 13.75 -10.13
CA LYS A 20 16.01 14.10 -10.67
C LYS A 20 16.17 13.65 -12.12
N TRP A 21 15.84 12.39 -12.42
CA TRP A 21 16.14 11.77 -13.72
C TRP A 21 14.98 11.83 -14.72
N PHE A 22 13.75 12.02 -14.25
CA PHE A 22 12.54 12.08 -15.07
C PHE A 22 11.64 13.26 -14.63
N PRO A 23 12.10 14.52 -14.70
CA PRO A 23 11.42 15.67 -14.12
C PRO A 23 10.00 15.90 -14.69
N ARG A 24 9.77 15.50 -15.94
CA ARG A 24 8.46 15.61 -16.62
C ARG A 24 7.52 14.44 -16.34
N ALA A 25 8.01 13.36 -15.72
CA ALA A 25 7.20 12.17 -15.49
C ALA A 25 6.24 12.36 -14.29
N LYS A 26 5.01 11.91 -14.46
CA LYS A 26 4.03 11.87 -13.37
C LYS A 26 4.33 10.68 -12.47
N ILE A 27 4.49 10.93 -11.18
CA ILE A 27 4.70 9.88 -10.18
C ILE A 27 3.35 9.31 -9.78
N VAL A 28 3.19 8.00 -9.94
CA VAL A 28 1.99 7.24 -9.57
C VAL A 28 2.34 6.33 -8.40
N ALA A 29 1.51 6.35 -7.35
CA ALA A 29 1.70 5.44 -6.22
C ALA A 29 1.39 3.99 -6.61
N ASP A 30 2.20 3.05 -6.15
CA ASP A 30 1.83 1.64 -6.22
C ASP A 30 0.67 1.35 -5.26
N ARG A 31 -0.42 0.78 -5.81
CA ARG A 31 -1.65 0.53 -5.06
C ARG A 31 -1.46 -0.47 -3.93
N PHE A 32 -0.66 -1.51 -4.17
CA PHE A 32 -0.40 -2.52 -3.15
C PHE A 32 0.25 -1.88 -1.92
N HIS A 33 1.25 -1.02 -2.14
CA HIS A 33 1.97 -0.33 -1.08
C HIS A 33 1.09 0.71 -0.36
N ALA A 34 0.21 1.42 -1.09
CA ALA A 34 -0.75 2.34 -0.48
C ALA A 34 -1.74 1.61 0.45
N VAL A 35 -2.30 0.48 0.02
CA VAL A 35 -3.19 -0.35 0.84
C VAL A 35 -2.44 -0.97 2.02
N ARG A 36 -1.22 -1.47 1.78
CA ARG A 36 -0.37 -2.05 2.84
C ARG A 36 -0.07 -1.03 3.94
N LEU A 37 0.22 0.22 3.58
CA LEU A 37 0.46 1.30 4.54
C LEU A 37 -0.75 1.49 5.48
N VAL A 38 -1.96 1.56 4.92
CA VAL A 38 -3.20 1.67 5.72
C VAL A 38 -3.32 0.51 6.69
N TYR A 39 -3.15 -0.72 6.22
CA TYR A 39 -3.25 -1.90 7.07
C TYR A 39 -2.19 -1.93 8.18
N GLN A 40 -0.95 -1.55 7.89
CA GLN A 40 0.13 -1.56 8.88
C GLN A 40 -0.20 -0.67 10.07
N HIS A 41 -0.58 0.58 9.83
CA HIS A 41 -0.89 1.53 10.91
C HIS A 41 -2.17 1.19 11.67
N CYS A 42 -3.23 0.79 10.98
CA CYS A 42 -4.48 0.41 11.64
C CYS A 42 -4.31 -0.85 12.51
N VAL A 43 -3.63 -1.89 11.98
CA VAL A 43 -3.37 -3.12 12.74
C VAL A 43 -2.41 -2.86 13.91
N GLN A 44 -1.42 -1.98 13.74
CA GLN A 44 -0.54 -1.56 14.85
C GLN A 44 -1.37 -0.93 15.98
N MET A 45 -2.32 -0.07 15.64
CA MET A 45 -3.20 0.55 16.64
C MET A 45 -4.11 -0.47 17.31
N MET A 46 -4.73 -1.39 16.54
CA MET A 46 -5.56 -2.47 17.10
C MET A 46 -4.77 -3.33 18.09
N ARG A 47 -3.49 -3.65 17.80
CA ARG A 47 -2.60 -4.38 18.69
C ARG A 47 -2.20 -3.60 19.94
N ALA A 48 -2.23 -2.29 19.90
CA ALA A 48 -1.98 -1.44 21.06
C ALA A 48 -3.20 -1.40 21.99
N ILE A 49 -4.41 -1.39 21.42
CA ILE A 49 -5.68 -1.41 22.16
C ILE A 49 -5.94 -2.79 22.78
N ALA A 50 -5.70 -3.87 22.04
CA ALA A 50 -5.93 -5.24 22.47
C ALA A 50 -4.62 -6.06 22.33
N PRO A 51 -3.73 -6.02 23.34
CA PRO A 51 -2.45 -6.73 23.31
C PRO A 51 -2.58 -8.24 23.07
N GLU A 52 -3.66 -8.85 23.51
CA GLU A 52 -3.94 -10.28 23.38
C GLU A 52 -4.08 -10.75 21.93
N ILE A 53 -4.36 -9.83 20.98
CA ILE A 53 -4.41 -10.21 19.56
C ILE A 53 -3.04 -10.22 18.88
N ARG A 54 -1.98 -9.76 19.54
CA ARG A 54 -0.62 -9.64 18.95
C ARG A 54 -0.14 -10.93 18.32
N ASN A 55 -0.37 -12.05 18.98
CA ASN A 55 0.09 -13.38 18.58
C ASN A 55 -1.02 -14.23 17.95
N LYS A 56 -2.26 -13.74 17.89
CA LYS A 56 -3.41 -14.46 17.30
C LYS A 56 -3.45 -14.26 15.78
N ARG A 57 -2.64 -15.04 15.04
CA ARG A 57 -2.52 -14.93 13.58
C ARG A 57 -3.88 -15.02 12.86
N GLY A 58 -4.76 -15.89 13.30
CA GLY A 58 -6.11 -16.04 12.72
C GLY A 58 -6.96 -14.79 12.84
N THR A 59 -6.99 -14.16 14.02
CA THR A 59 -7.71 -12.89 14.26
C THR A 59 -7.13 -11.76 13.42
N LEU A 60 -5.81 -11.63 13.38
CA LEU A 60 -5.15 -10.60 12.56
C LEU A 60 -5.39 -10.80 11.05
N ALA A 61 -5.46 -12.05 10.58
CA ALA A 61 -5.80 -12.36 9.20
C ALA A 61 -7.26 -11.98 8.91
N ALA A 62 -8.20 -12.29 9.81
CA ALA A 62 -9.60 -11.90 9.68
C ALA A 62 -9.77 -10.37 9.63
N LEU A 63 -9.09 -9.62 10.50
CA LEU A 63 -9.14 -8.15 10.50
C LEU A 63 -8.64 -7.52 9.19
N ARG A 64 -7.69 -8.17 8.49
CA ARG A 64 -7.19 -7.68 7.20
C ARG A 64 -8.03 -8.15 6.01
N LYS A 65 -8.77 -9.24 6.16
CA LYS A 65 -9.60 -9.79 5.10
C LYS A 65 -10.79 -8.86 4.83
N ALA A 66 -11.26 -8.85 3.59
CA ALA A 66 -12.44 -8.08 3.23
C ALA A 66 -13.66 -8.58 4.02
N PRO A 67 -14.50 -7.69 4.57
CA PRO A 67 -15.66 -8.10 5.37
C PRO A 67 -16.53 -9.15 4.65
N GLU A 68 -16.74 -8.95 3.36
CA GLU A 68 -17.52 -9.82 2.48
C GLU A 68 -16.89 -11.20 2.21
N LYS A 69 -15.65 -11.42 2.65
CA LYS A 69 -14.88 -12.67 2.44
C LYS A 69 -14.60 -13.43 3.74
N LEU A 70 -15.15 -12.97 4.84
CA LEU A 70 -15.01 -13.63 6.13
C LEU A 70 -15.86 -14.90 6.17
N THR A 71 -15.33 -15.95 6.80
CA THR A 71 -16.15 -17.12 7.16
C THR A 71 -17.03 -16.79 8.37
N PRO A 72 -18.11 -17.55 8.62
CA PRO A 72 -18.96 -17.35 9.80
C PRO A 72 -18.16 -17.33 11.11
N GLU A 73 -17.20 -18.25 11.27
CA GLU A 73 -16.30 -18.28 12.44
C GLU A 73 -15.41 -17.03 12.55
N GLN A 74 -14.88 -16.56 11.43
CA GLN A 74 -14.07 -15.34 11.42
C GLN A 74 -14.89 -14.11 11.76
N THR A 75 -16.15 -14.08 11.30
CA THR A 75 -17.11 -13.03 11.62
C THR A 75 -17.42 -13.02 13.10
N SER A 76 -17.77 -14.19 13.68
CA SER A 76 -18.04 -14.33 15.11
C SER A 76 -16.86 -13.85 15.98
N ARG A 77 -15.62 -14.31 15.67
CA ARG A 77 -14.42 -13.87 16.39
C ARG A 77 -14.17 -12.37 16.29
N ARG A 78 -14.41 -11.78 15.13
CA ARG A 78 -14.30 -10.33 14.91
C ARG A 78 -15.34 -9.58 15.75
N ASP A 79 -16.59 -10.05 15.76
CA ASP A 79 -17.69 -9.36 16.45
C ASP A 79 -17.52 -9.48 17.96
N GLN A 80 -17.03 -10.59 18.48
CA GLN A 80 -16.63 -10.71 19.89
C GLN A 80 -15.54 -9.66 20.25
N LEU A 81 -14.53 -9.50 19.39
CA LEU A 81 -13.48 -8.51 19.62
C LEU A 81 -14.05 -7.08 19.60
N PHE A 82 -15.02 -6.80 18.72
CA PHE A 82 -15.67 -5.47 18.64
C PHE A 82 -16.54 -5.17 19.83
N ASN A 83 -17.21 -6.17 20.40
CA ASN A 83 -17.99 -6.04 21.63
C ASN A 83 -17.09 -5.71 22.83
N THR A 84 -15.91 -6.37 22.90
CA THR A 84 -14.93 -6.12 23.95
C THR A 84 -14.22 -4.78 23.78
N TYR A 85 -13.91 -4.41 22.50
CA TYR A 85 -13.15 -3.21 22.17
C TYR A 85 -13.84 -2.38 21.07
N PRO A 86 -14.84 -1.53 21.39
CA PRO A 86 -15.56 -0.71 20.39
C PRO A 86 -14.64 0.17 19.56
N ALA A 87 -13.51 0.64 20.13
CA ALA A 87 -12.52 1.43 19.41
C ALA A 87 -11.88 0.65 18.23
N ILE A 88 -11.70 -0.67 18.37
CA ILE A 88 -11.19 -1.52 17.29
C ILE A 88 -12.17 -1.58 16.13
N LYS A 89 -13.49 -1.61 16.41
CA LYS A 89 -14.53 -1.55 15.38
C LYS A 89 -14.41 -0.28 14.55
N ALA A 90 -14.31 0.88 15.21
CA ALA A 90 -14.16 2.16 14.51
C ALA A 90 -12.89 2.21 13.62
N ILE A 91 -11.74 1.71 14.11
CA ILE A 91 -10.50 1.63 13.35
C ILE A 91 -10.65 0.65 12.17
N TYR A 92 -11.30 -0.49 12.37
CA TYR A 92 -11.57 -1.47 11.33
C TYR A 92 -12.43 -0.89 10.21
N GLU A 93 -13.51 -0.19 10.55
CA GLU A 93 -14.40 0.47 9.58
C GLU A 93 -13.63 1.52 8.75
N GLN A 94 -12.86 2.39 9.39
CA GLN A 94 -12.00 3.37 8.72
C GLN A 94 -10.96 2.72 7.81
N MET A 95 -10.32 1.66 8.26
CA MET A 95 -9.35 0.89 7.48
C MET A 95 -9.98 0.34 6.19
N HIS A 96 -11.17 -0.24 6.29
CA HIS A 96 -11.87 -0.82 5.13
C HIS A 96 -12.47 0.24 4.20
N LEU A 97 -12.90 1.39 4.73
CA LEU A 97 -13.29 2.55 3.92
C LEU A 97 -12.12 3.06 3.07
N LEU A 98 -10.96 3.30 3.70
CA LEU A 98 -9.74 3.68 2.99
C LEU A 98 -9.31 2.62 1.96
N ARG A 99 -9.39 1.33 2.32
CA ARG A 99 -9.11 0.24 1.39
C ARG A 99 -10.03 0.26 0.17
N ARG A 100 -11.33 0.46 0.35
CA ARG A 100 -12.28 0.57 -0.78
C ARG A 100 -11.93 1.75 -1.66
N LEU A 101 -11.65 2.91 -1.07
CA LEU A 101 -11.24 4.10 -1.79
C LEU A 101 -9.97 3.86 -2.61
N MET A 102 -8.95 3.21 -2.05
CA MET A 102 -7.70 2.89 -2.74
C MET A 102 -7.87 1.88 -3.90
N LYS A 103 -8.94 1.08 -3.91
CA LYS A 103 -9.17 0.04 -4.94
C LYS A 103 -9.72 0.55 -6.25
N HIS A 104 -10.25 1.75 -6.32
CA HIS A 104 -10.77 2.32 -7.58
C HIS A 104 -9.70 2.32 -8.67
N LYS A 105 -10.10 1.99 -9.89
CA LYS A 105 -9.23 1.90 -11.08
C LYS A 105 -9.88 2.58 -12.26
N LYS A 106 -9.07 3.03 -13.23
CA LYS A 106 -9.53 3.59 -14.51
C LYS A 106 -10.55 4.72 -14.34
N GLN A 107 -10.38 5.54 -13.31
CA GLN A 107 -11.28 6.64 -13.02
C GLN A 107 -11.04 7.82 -13.93
N ASN A 108 -12.09 8.54 -14.34
CA ASN A 108 -11.98 9.81 -15.04
C ASN A 108 -11.51 10.94 -14.10
N LYS A 109 -11.21 12.11 -14.65
CA LYS A 109 -10.68 13.26 -13.90
C LYS A 109 -11.64 13.72 -12.79
N GLN A 110 -12.94 13.72 -13.06
CA GLN A 110 -13.97 14.16 -12.10
C GLN A 110 -14.11 13.15 -10.94
N GLN A 111 -14.11 11.86 -11.25
CA GLN A 111 -14.12 10.79 -10.24
C GLN A 111 -12.87 10.84 -9.37
N CYS A 112 -11.69 11.06 -9.95
CA CYS A 112 -10.45 11.24 -9.18
C CYS A 112 -10.53 12.44 -8.23
N LYS A 113 -11.13 13.56 -8.64
CA LYS A 113 -11.34 14.72 -7.75
C LYS A 113 -12.25 14.37 -6.57
N ARG A 114 -13.38 13.65 -6.82
CA ARG A 114 -14.28 13.19 -5.75
C ARG A 114 -13.55 12.27 -4.76
N HIS A 115 -12.78 11.30 -5.27
CA HIS A 115 -12.00 10.40 -4.41
C HIS A 115 -10.90 11.14 -3.63
N ALA A 116 -10.27 12.15 -4.22
CA ALA A 116 -9.28 12.98 -3.54
C ALA A 116 -9.92 13.78 -2.39
N LYS A 117 -11.12 14.33 -2.59
CA LYS A 117 -11.89 15.00 -1.52
C LYS A 117 -12.21 14.03 -0.38
N ALA A 118 -12.75 12.85 -0.70
CA ALA A 118 -13.03 11.82 0.32
C ALA A 118 -11.75 11.37 1.06
N LEU A 119 -10.61 11.23 0.35
CA LEU A 119 -9.34 10.91 1.00
C LEU A 119 -8.89 12.02 1.95
N LEU A 120 -9.04 13.29 1.58
CA LEU A 120 -8.72 14.43 2.46
C LEU A 120 -9.59 14.43 3.73
N GLU A 121 -10.88 14.12 3.63
CA GLU A 121 -11.78 13.99 4.78
C GLU A 121 -11.31 12.85 5.71
N HIS A 122 -10.92 11.70 5.15
CA HIS A 122 -10.35 10.61 5.95
C HIS A 122 -9.03 11.01 6.61
N ILE A 123 -8.14 11.70 5.90
CA ILE A 123 -6.88 12.21 6.45
C ILE A 123 -7.15 13.16 7.62
N HIS A 124 -8.15 14.04 7.49
CA HIS A 124 -8.54 14.96 8.55
C HIS A 124 -9.01 14.20 9.80
N ARG A 125 -9.90 13.23 9.66
CA ARG A 125 -10.39 12.39 10.78
C ARG A 125 -9.24 11.64 11.47
N LEU A 126 -8.34 11.02 10.70
CA LEU A 126 -7.17 10.32 11.24
C LEU A 126 -6.22 11.27 11.98
N LYS A 127 -6.01 12.48 11.48
CA LYS A 127 -5.16 13.50 12.12
C LYS A 127 -5.68 13.90 13.50
N HIS A 128 -7.01 14.02 13.64
CA HIS A 128 -7.67 14.45 14.88
C HIS A 128 -8.13 13.29 15.78
N SER A 129 -7.70 12.06 15.48
CA SER A 129 -8.08 10.87 16.26
C SER A 129 -7.44 10.80 17.67
N GLY A 130 -6.43 11.62 17.97
CA GLY A 130 -5.64 11.50 19.21
C GLY A 130 -4.69 10.30 19.25
N LEU A 131 -4.69 9.43 18.23
CA LEU A 131 -3.95 8.16 18.21
C LEU A 131 -2.69 8.27 17.33
N ALA A 132 -1.50 8.23 17.92
CA ALA A 132 -0.22 8.47 17.25
C ALA A 132 0.00 7.64 15.95
N PRO A 133 -0.29 6.31 15.88
CA PRO A 133 -0.15 5.56 14.65
C PRO A 133 -1.09 6.03 13.53
N LEU A 134 -2.31 6.46 13.87
CA LEU A 134 -3.27 6.98 12.89
C LEU A 134 -2.90 8.39 12.42
N GLN A 135 -2.36 9.22 13.31
CA GLN A 135 -1.82 10.54 12.94
C GLN A 135 -0.61 10.39 12.00
N THR A 136 0.25 9.38 12.24
CA THR A 136 1.38 9.08 11.34
C THR A 136 0.89 8.59 9.98
N LEU A 137 -0.16 7.77 9.94
CA LEU A 137 -0.82 7.39 8.69
C LEU A 137 -1.37 8.61 7.96
N ALA A 138 -2.04 9.53 8.66
CA ALA A 138 -2.58 10.76 8.06
C ALA A 138 -1.49 11.62 7.42
N ARG A 139 -0.35 11.80 8.11
CA ARG A 139 0.82 12.52 7.56
C ARG A 139 1.36 11.85 6.29
N SER A 140 1.51 10.53 6.32
CA SER A 140 1.99 9.76 5.16
C SER A 140 1.02 9.87 3.97
N LEU A 141 -0.28 9.69 4.19
CA LEU A 141 -1.29 9.81 3.14
C LEU A 141 -1.33 11.22 2.55
N LYS A 142 -1.21 12.28 3.38
CA LYS A 142 -1.15 13.67 2.93
C LYS A 142 0.09 13.93 2.06
N GLN A 143 1.26 13.41 2.47
CA GLN A 143 2.50 13.55 1.71
C GLN A 143 2.43 12.90 0.32
N TRP A 144 1.66 11.82 0.19
CA TRP A 144 1.53 11.02 -1.03
C TRP A 144 0.20 11.22 -1.76
N ILE A 145 -0.57 12.27 -1.43
CA ILE A 145 -1.93 12.45 -1.95
C ILE A 145 -1.97 12.57 -3.48
N GLU A 146 -1.05 13.31 -4.08
CA GLU A 146 -0.97 13.48 -5.53
C GLU A 146 -0.64 12.17 -6.26
N PRO A 147 0.42 11.40 -5.91
CA PRO A 147 0.67 10.08 -6.44
C PRO A 147 -0.49 9.09 -6.26
N ILE A 148 -1.19 9.15 -5.11
CA ILE A 148 -2.38 8.33 -4.84
C ILE A 148 -3.54 8.75 -5.76
N ALA A 149 -3.79 10.04 -5.95
CA ALA A 149 -4.82 10.52 -6.85
C ALA A 149 -4.57 10.08 -8.31
N LEU A 150 -3.32 10.08 -8.75
CA LEU A 150 -2.91 9.59 -10.07
C LEU A 150 -3.07 8.06 -10.20
N MET A 151 -2.94 7.30 -9.10
CA MET A 151 -3.14 5.86 -9.06
C MET A 151 -4.58 5.45 -9.45
N TRP A 152 -5.59 6.25 -9.15
CA TRP A 152 -6.97 5.95 -9.56
C TRP A 152 -7.17 6.08 -11.07
N ARG A 153 -6.49 7.03 -11.70
CA ARG A 153 -6.56 7.26 -13.13
C ARG A 153 -5.70 6.27 -13.90
N PHE A 154 -4.49 6.01 -13.40
CA PHE A 154 -3.46 5.21 -14.08
C PHE A 154 -3.28 3.88 -13.33
N SER A 155 -3.90 2.83 -13.85
CA SER A 155 -3.97 1.52 -13.18
C SER A 155 -2.74 0.62 -13.37
N LYS A 156 -1.62 1.14 -13.90
CA LYS A 156 -0.39 0.35 -14.02
C LYS A 156 0.18 0.05 -12.63
N ASN A 157 0.57 -1.19 -12.42
CA ASN A 157 1.23 -1.68 -11.20
C ASN A 157 2.68 -2.03 -11.52
N ASN A 158 3.48 -2.24 -10.49
CA ASN A 158 4.88 -2.65 -10.61
C ASN A 158 5.05 -4.14 -10.95
N ALA A 159 3.98 -4.89 -11.29
CA ALA A 159 4.04 -6.34 -11.47
C ALA A 159 5.08 -6.77 -12.53
N ILE A 160 5.20 -6.00 -13.62
CA ILE A 160 6.21 -6.27 -14.65
C ILE A 160 7.62 -6.08 -14.06
N THR A 161 7.87 -4.98 -13.35
CA THR A 161 9.15 -4.70 -12.69
C THR A 161 9.47 -5.74 -11.62
N GLU A 162 8.47 -6.14 -10.82
CA GLU A 162 8.62 -7.21 -9.83
C GLU A 162 8.94 -8.56 -10.51
N GLY A 163 8.30 -8.86 -11.63
CA GLY A 163 8.61 -10.05 -12.45
C GLY A 163 10.07 -10.06 -12.90
N PHE A 164 10.56 -8.94 -13.43
CA PHE A 164 11.98 -8.79 -13.79
C PHE A 164 12.89 -8.94 -12.57
N HIS A 165 12.58 -8.31 -11.44
CA HIS A 165 13.38 -8.48 -10.21
C HIS A 165 13.43 -9.93 -9.73
N ARG A 166 12.33 -10.68 -9.81
CA ARG A 166 12.31 -12.11 -9.47
C ARG A 166 13.20 -12.91 -10.41
N LYS A 167 13.15 -12.63 -11.73
CA LYS A 167 14.01 -13.27 -12.75
C LYS A 167 15.48 -12.93 -12.49
N MET A 168 15.80 -11.69 -12.21
CA MET A 168 17.17 -11.26 -11.85
C MET A 168 17.68 -11.96 -10.59
N LYS A 169 16.88 -12.07 -9.54
CA LYS A 169 17.22 -12.81 -8.32
C LYS A 169 17.42 -14.32 -8.59
N LEU A 170 16.64 -14.89 -9.51
CA LEU A 170 16.80 -16.28 -9.90
C LEU A 170 18.13 -16.50 -10.63
N ILE A 171 18.54 -15.58 -11.52
CA ILE A 171 19.84 -15.58 -12.20
C ILE A 171 20.97 -15.56 -11.17
N GLN A 172 20.89 -14.67 -10.16
CA GLN A 172 21.87 -14.59 -9.09
C GLN A 172 21.97 -15.90 -8.29
N ARG A 173 20.84 -16.51 -7.91
CA ARG A 173 20.80 -17.76 -7.15
C ARG A 173 21.40 -18.93 -7.96
N ARG A 174 21.03 -19.06 -9.25
CA ARG A 174 21.54 -20.13 -10.12
C ARG A 174 23.04 -20.02 -10.37
N ALA A 175 23.61 -18.83 -10.30
CA ALA A 175 25.04 -18.58 -10.47
C ALA A 175 25.81 -18.59 -9.13
N TYR A 176 25.16 -18.92 -8.00
CA TYR A 176 25.76 -18.83 -6.66
C TYR A 176 26.40 -17.46 -6.35
N GLY A 177 25.88 -16.41 -6.99
CA GLY A 177 26.40 -15.05 -6.95
C GLY A 177 27.25 -14.68 -8.15
N PHE A 178 27.68 -13.42 -8.20
CA PHE A 178 28.56 -12.88 -9.24
C PHE A 178 29.67 -12.04 -8.60
N ARG A 179 30.91 -12.35 -8.89
CA ARG A 179 32.05 -11.51 -8.51
C ARG A 179 32.12 -10.22 -9.34
N ASN A 180 31.73 -10.31 -10.63
CA ASN A 180 31.83 -9.20 -11.58
C ASN A 180 30.43 -8.74 -12.01
N PHE A 181 30.17 -7.46 -11.81
CA PHE A 181 28.88 -6.83 -12.19
C PHE A 181 28.61 -6.90 -13.69
N ASN A 182 29.65 -6.77 -14.54
CA ASN A 182 29.48 -6.83 -15.99
C ASN A 182 28.99 -8.20 -16.45
N ASN A 183 29.52 -9.28 -15.89
CA ASN A 183 29.04 -10.65 -16.17
C ASN A 183 27.60 -10.84 -15.73
N TYR A 184 27.20 -10.29 -14.56
CA TYR A 184 25.81 -10.27 -14.14
C TYR A 184 24.93 -9.50 -15.11
N ARG A 185 25.34 -8.28 -15.50
CA ARG A 185 24.63 -7.45 -16.46
C ARG A 185 24.41 -8.15 -17.80
N LEU A 186 25.44 -8.76 -18.36
CA LEU A 186 25.36 -9.52 -19.63
C LEU A 186 24.33 -10.65 -19.55
N ARG A 187 24.34 -11.44 -18.47
CA ARG A 187 23.36 -12.51 -18.27
C ARG A 187 21.94 -11.97 -18.09
N VAL A 188 21.78 -10.85 -17.38
CA VAL A 188 20.45 -10.21 -17.22
C VAL A 188 19.95 -9.72 -18.59
N VAL A 189 20.78 -9.07 -19.39
CA VAL A 189 20.41 -8.63 -20.74
C VAL A 189 20.03 -9.82 -21.62
N ALA A 190 20.85 -10.87 -21.66
CA ALA A 190 20.59 -12.05 -22.48
C ALA A 190 19.33 -12.81 -22.11
N LEU A 191 18.97 -12.87 -20.82
CA LEU A 191 17.84 -13.66 -20.33
C LEU A 191 16.57 -12.85 -20.10
N CYS A 192 16.65 -11.53 -20.01
CA CYS A 192 15.53 -10.63 -19.67
C CYS A 192 15.27 -9.56 -20.74
N GLY A 193 16.19 -9.42 -21.72
CA GLY A 193 16.11 -8.46 -22.82
C GLY A 193 15.18 -8.87 -23.95
#